data_2880147f3d516c6ccaa2129434944a4e
#
_entry.id   2880147f3d516c6ccaa2129434944a4e
#
_cell.length_a   1.000
_cell.length_b   1.000
_cell.length_c   1.000
_cell.angle_alpha   90.00
_cell.angle_beta   90.00
_cell.angle_gamma   90.00
#
_symmetry.space_group_name_H-M   'P 1'
#
loop_
_entity.id
_entity.type
_entity.pdbx_description
1 polymer ?
#
loop_
_entity_poly.entity_id
_entity_poly.type
_entity_poly.pdbx_seq_one_letter_code
_entity_poly.pdbx_strand_id
1 'polypeptide(L)'
;MSYRKGLMALCVAVLCSPGLYAQSASSGRLLSVDEMFRLADENSKSIQTYSTAHEAADQALQAAKAQRLPDVSASLSVSYLGDGRLWDRDFSNGTNIPMPHFGNNFALEAQQVIYAGGAVNSSIALAELGQQMAGLDAQKNRQEIRFLLIGYYLNIYKLGNQRQVLQKNLELAEQVIRNMEARRNQGTALKNDITRYELQRETLKLQLAQVEDARRIMNHQLVTTLHLPAGTEIIPDTTLLSSDVPALAESDWQQMALQSNLALQQSGLSVEMGKQKVKLERSELLPKVALVAAEHLDGPITIEVPVLDNNFNYWYVGVGVKYNISSLFKNNKKLKQARLNARKAQEEHELAAEQVENAVQAGYVNFLTSFTDLHTQEKSVQLADENYRVTSNRYENDLALLTDMLDAGNMKLSADLALVNARINVVYNYYKMRYITHTL
;
A
#
# COMPACT_ATOMS: atom_id res chain seq x y z
N MET A 1 -22.47 23.43 -65.07
CA MET A 1 -23.94 23.40 -64.92
C MET A 1 -24.20 22.97 -63.49
N SER A 2 -24.49 23.96 -62.64
CA SER A 2 -25.86 24.36 -62.22
C SER A 2 -26.40 23.43 -61.15
N TYR A 3 -26.35 23.86 -59.88
CA TYR A 3 -27.38 24.42 -58.97
C TYR A 3 -27.99 23.35 -58.05
N ARG A 4 -28.30 23.53 -56.78
CA ARG A 4 -28.95 24.65 -56.09
C ARG A 4 -28.81 24.56 -54.56
N LYS A 5 -28.75 25.73 -53.93
CA LYS A 5 -28.81 26.02 -52.51
C LYS A 5 -30.11 25.48 -51.89
N GLY A 6 -30.03 24.91 -50.67
CA GLY A 6 -31.15 24.66 -49.78
C GLY A 6 -30.73 25.04 -48.36
N LEU A 7 -31.09 26.27 -47.97
CA LEU A 7 -30.98 26.81 -46.60
C LEU A 7 -32.05 26.17 -45.74
N MET A 8 -31.67 25.44 -44.72
CA MET A 8 -32.59 24.97 -43.70
C MET A 8 -32.14 25.47 -42.34
N ALA A 9 -32.87 26.47 -41.83
CA ALA A 9 -32.71 27.05 -40.52
C ALA A 9 -33.12 26.00 -39.46
N LEU A 10 -32.17 25.58 -38.61
CA LEU A 10 -32.43 24.74 -37.48
C LEU A 10 -32.56 25.62 -36.24
N CYS A 11 -33.80 25.81 -35.73
CA CYS A 11 -34.08 26.44 -34.45
C CYS A 11 -33.50 25.59 -33.34
N VAL A 12 -32.46 26.08 -32.67
CA VAL A 12 -31.94 25.50 -31.42
C VAL A 12 -32.87 25.96 -30.30
N ALA A 13 -33.79 25.09 -29.89
CA ALA A 13 -34.51 25.24 -28.63
C ALA A 13 -33.58 24.88 -27.50
N VAL A 14 -33.04 25.90 -26.80
CA VAL A 14 -32.34 25.71 -25.51
C VAL A 14 -33.39 25.35 -24.46
N LEU A 15 -33.54 24.08 -24.20
CA LEU A 15 -34.23 23.56 -23.02
C LEU A 15 -33.33 23.80 -21.80
N CYS A 16 -33.54 24.92 -21.10
CA CYS A 16 -33.10 25.10 -19.73
C CYS A 16 -33.84 24.07 -18.85
N SER A 17 -33.25 22.91 -18.63
CA SER A 17 -33.61 22.04 -17.54
C SER A 17 -33.07 22.65 -16.24
N PRO A 18 -33.90 23.01 -15.25
CA PRO A 18 -33.42 23.35 -13.93
C PRO A 18 -32.78 22.09 -13.36
N GLY A 19 -31.43 22.10 -13.19
CA GLY A 19 -30.74 21.08 -12.44
C GLY A 19 -31.36 21.01 -11.04
N LEU A 20 -32.18 20.02 -10.79
CA LEU A 20 -32.50 19.57 -9.45
C LEU A 20 -31.19 19.13 -8.80
N TYR A 21 -30.53 20.05 -8.08
CA TYR A 21 -29.61 19.66 -7.03
C TYR A 21 -30.46 18.92 -5.99
N ALA A 22 -30.60 17.61 -6.18
CA ALA A 22 -31.03 16.73 -5.11
C ALA A 22 -29.98 16.90 -4.01
N GLN A 23 -30.30 17.68 -2.99
CA GLN A 23 -29.67 17.54 -1.69
C GLN A 23 -29.92 16.07 -1.31
N SER A 24 -28.92 15.22 -1.55
CA SER A 24 -28.90 13.88 -1.00
C SER A 24 -28.91 14.06 0.52
N ALA A 25 -30.08 13.87 1.11
CA ALA A 25 -30.18 13.67 2.54
C ALA A 25 -29.12 12.62 2.89
N SER A 26 -28.20 12.95 3.79
CA SER A 26 -27.18 12.03 4.25
C SER A 26 -27.88 10.85 4.92
N SER A 27 -28.18 9.82 4.14
CA SER A 27 -28.71 8.58 4.69
C SER A 27 -27.58 7.90 5.44
N GLY A 28 -27.69 7.82 6.76
CA GLY A 28 -26.76 7.05 7.57
C GLY A 28 -26.73 5.61 7.07
N ARG A 29 -25.55 5.13 6.67
CA ARG A 29 -25.32 3.75 6.21
C ARG A 29 -24.77 2.93 7.35
N LEU A 30 -25.53 1.95 7.82
CA LEU A 30 -25.01 0.93 8.72
C LEU A 30 -23.97 0.10 7.95
N LEU A 31 -22.77 -0.03 8.49
CA LEU A 31 -21.65 -0.75 7.87
C LEU A 31 -21.09 -1.76 8.85
N SER A 32 -21.08 -3.04 8.49
CA SER A 32 -20.38 -4.08 9.24
C SER A 32 -18.90 -4.15 8.83
N VAL A 33 -18.05 -4.76 9.68
CA VAL A 33 -16.62 -4.94 9.37
C VAL A 33 -16.41 -5.82 8.15
N ASP A 34 -17.18 -6.88 7.99
CA ASP A 34 -17.06 -7.79 6.86
C ASP A 34 -17.46 -7.10 5.54
N GLU A 35 -18.53 -6.30 5.55
CA GLU A 35 -18.93 -5.51 4.40
C GLU A 35 -17.86 -4.44 4.07
N MET A 36 -17.29 -3.81 5.08
CA MET A 36 -16.21 -2.84 4.93
C MET A 36 -14.98 -3.48 4.24
N PHE A 37 -14.59 -4.67 4.66
CA PHE A 37 -13.47 -5.39 4.04
C PHE A 37 -13.76 -5.78 2.60
N ARG A 38 -14.97 -6.29 2.32
CA ARG A 38 -15.39 -6.60 0.96
C ARG A 38 -15.35 -5.37 0.04
N LEU A 39 -15.89 -4.26 0.50
CA LEU A 39 -15.87 -2.99 -0.26
C LEU A 39 -14.43 -2.48 -0.48
N ALA A 40 -13.55 -2.66 0.50
CA ALA A 40 -12.14 -2.30 0.36
C ALA A 40 -11.44 -3.17 -0.69
N ASP A 41 -11.67 -4.47 -0.65
CA ASP A 41 -11.10 -5.41 -1.63
C ASP A 41 -11.56 -5.11 -3.07
N GLU A 42 -12.81 -4.67 -3.24
CA GLU A 42 -13.37 -4.33 -4.55
C GLU A 42 -12.95 -2.93 -5.05
N ASN A 43 -12.85 -1.95 -4.17
CA ASN A 43 -12.81 -0.53 -4.58
C ASN A 43 -11.52 0.21 -4.22
N SER A 44 -10.72 -0.29 -3.27
CA SER A 44 -9.51 0.42 -2.83
C SER A 44 -8.48 0.56 -3.94
N LYS A 45 -8.10 1.80 -4.24
CA LYS A 45 -7.08 2.09 -5.26
C LYS A 45 -5.71 1.52 -4.88
N SER A 46 -5.39 1.46 -3.59
CA SER A 46 -4.15 0.84 -3.11
C SER A 46 -4.15 -0.66 -3.45
N ILE A 47 -5.21 -1.39 -3.11
CA ILE A 47 -5.31 -2.82 -3.39
C ILE A 47 -5.27 -3.09 -4.91
N GLN A 48 -5.97 -2.27 -5.73
CA GLN A 48 -5.92 -2.37 -7.18
C GLN A 48 -4.50 -2.17 -7.73
N THR A 49 -3.76 -1.17 -7.20
CA THR A 49 -2.36 -0.90 -7.61
C THR A 49 -1.45 -2.10 -7.36
N TYR A 50 -1.54 -2.73 -6.19
CA TYR A 50 -0.74 -3.91 -5.87
C TYR A 50 -1.19 -5.16 -6.63
N SER A 51 -2.47 -5.31 -6.96
CA SER A 51 -2.97 -6.35 -7.86
C SER A 51 -2.36 -6.20 -9.27
N THR A 52 -2.37 -4.99 -9.81
CA THR A 52 -1.74 -4.71 -11.12
C THR A 52 -0.22 -4.94 -11.08
N ALA A 53 0.44 -4.63 -9.96
CA ALA A 53 1.87 -4.91 -9.79
C ALA A 53 2.15 -6.44 -9.79
N HIS A 54 1.28 -7.24 -9.19
CA HIS A 54 1.37 -8.69 -9.23
C HIS A 54 1.15 -9.24 -10.65
N GLU A 55 0.16 -8.73 -11.40
CA GLU A 55 -0.04 -9.08 -12.81
C GLU A 55 1.16 -8.70 -13.67
N ALA A 56 1.77 -7.53 -13.43
CA ALA A 56 2.99 -7.12 -14.13
C ALA A 56 4.17 -8.06 -13.82
N ALA A 57 4.29 -8.55 -12.58
CA ALA A 57 5.32 -9.53 -12.21
C ALA A 57 5.07 -10.90 -12.86
N ASP A 58 3.82 -11.29 -13.07
CA ASP A 58 3.49 -12.50 -13.85
C ASP A 58 3.94 -12.35 -15.31
N GLN A 59 3.68 -11.21 -15.94
CA GLN A 59 4.18 -10.95 -17.31
C GLN A 59 5.72 -10.91 -17.37
N ALA A 60 6.38 -10.42 -16.32
CA ALA A 60 7.85 -10.47 -16.23
C ALA A 60 8.37 -11.92 -16.17
N LEU A 61 7.67 -12.82 -15.48
CA LEU A 61 7.97 -14.24 -15.47
C LEU A 61 7.77 -14.87 -16.86
N GLN A 62 6.69 -14.54 -17.58
CA GLN A 62 6.47 -15.01 -18.94
C GLN A 62 7.59 -14.50 -19.89
N ALA A 63 7.98 -13.23 -19.78
CA ALA A 63 9.10 -12.67 -20.53
C ALA A 63 10.43 -13.37 -20.21
N ALA A 64 10.68 -13.69 -18.93
CA ALA A 64 11.86 -14.47 -18.56
C ALA A 64 11.85 -15.88 -19.16
N LYS A 65 10.68 -16.55 -19.19
CA LYS A 65 10.52 -17.87 -19.83
C LYS A 65 10.72 -17.81 -21.34
N ALA A 66 10.37 -16.70 -22.00
CA ALA A 66 10.57 -16.48 -23.41
C ALA A 66 12.05 -16.43 -23.82
N GLN A 67 12.98 -16.20 -22.87
CA GLN A 67 14.43 -16.31 -23.11
C GLN A 67 14.89 -17.72 -23.56
N ARG A 68 14.02 -18.71 -23.45
CA ARG A 68 14.26 -20.08 -23.99
C ARG A 68 13.94 -20.20 -25.47
N LEU A 69 13.28 -19.22 -26.05
CA LEU A 69 12.95 -19.20 -27.46
C LEU A 69 14.15 -18.70 -28.29
N PRO A 70 14.25 -19.06 -29.57
CA PRO A 70 15.26 -18.48 -30.44
C PRO A 70 15.05 -16.98 -30.63
N ASP A 71 16.16 -16.24 -30.64
CA ASP A 71 16.19 -14.85 -31.03
C ASP A 71 16.38 -14.77 -32.54
N VAL A 72 15.45 -14.14 -33.25
CA VAL A 72 15.47 -14.01 -34.72
C VAL A 72 15.42 -12.53 -35.06
N SER A 73 16.44 -12.07 -35.77
CA SER A 73 16.55 -10.67 -36.21
C SER A 73 16.71 -10.57 -37.73
N ALA A 74 16.10 -9.55 -38.30
CA ALA A 74 16.31 -9.18 -39.70
C ALA A 74 16.85 -7.76 -39.74
N SER A 75 17.91 -7.52 -40.48
CA SER A 75 18.48 -6.20 -40.70
C SER A 75 18.65 -5.91 -42.20
N LEU A 76 18.39 -4.67 -42.56
CA LEU A 76 18.63 -4.14 -43.90
C LEU A 76 19.35 -2.81 -43.76
N SER A 77 20.51 -2.70 -44.38
CA SER A 77 21.18 -1.41 -44.52
C SER A 77 21.44 -1.08 -46.00
N VAL A 78 21.24 0.18 -46.35
CA VAL A 78 21.54 0.73 -47.65
C VAL A 78 22.50 1.90 -47.43
N SER A 79 23.59 1.94 -48.19
CA SER A 79 24.63 2.93 -48.05
C SER A 79 25.06 3.51 -49.40
N TYR A 80 25.51 4.74 -49.38
CA TYR A 80 26.25 5.33 -50.44
C TYR A 80 27.75 5.16 -50.18
N LEU A 81 28.47 4.52 -51.12
CA LEU A 81 29.91 4.31 -51.04
C LEU A 81 30.62 5.35 -51.86
N GLY A 82 31.54 6.07 -51.27
CA GLY A 82 32.46 6.95 -52.01
C GLY A 82 33.61 6.18 -52.61
N ASP A 83 34.30 6.79 -53.57
CA ASP A 83 35.49 6.20 -54.18
C ASP A 83 36.55 5.84 -53.15
N GLY A 84 37.17 4.71 -53.36
CA GLY A 84 38.26 4.24 -52.54
C GLY A 84 39.61 4.82 -52.96
N ARG A 85 40.58 4.80 -52.06
CA ARG A 85 41.97 5.12 -52.40
C ARG A 85 42.91 4.06 -51.86
N LEU A 86 43.69 3.49 -52.82
CA LEU A 86 44.71 2.49 -52.48
C LEU A 86 46.07 3.21 -52.28
N TRP A 87 46.79 2.79 -51.30
CA TRP A 87 48.10 3.27 -50.90
C TRP A 87 49.08 2.10 -50.74
N ASP A 88 50.35 2.33 -51.04
CA ASP A 88 51.38 1.42 -50.61
C ASP A 88 51.47 1.42 -49.05
N ARG A 89 52.09 0.45 -48.45
CA ARG A 89 52.18 0.31 -46.96
C ARG A 89 52.89 1.51 -46.29
N ASP A 90 53.75 2.24 -47.04
CA ASP A 90 54.42 3.46 -46.66
C ASP A 90 53.65 4.74 -46.90
N PHE A 91 52.33 4.64 -47.31
CA PHE A 91 51.41 5.70 -47.70
C PHE A 91 51.88 6.47 -48.95
N SER A 92 52.81 5.93 -49.76
CA SER A 92 53.16 6.43 -51.06
C SER A 92 52.20 5.89 -52.15
N ASN A 93 52.33 6.41 -53.39
CA ASN A 93 51.67 5.92 -54.61
C ASN A 93 50.14 5.77 -54.55
N GLY A 94 49.45 6.79 -53.91
CA GLY A 94 47.99 6.79 -53.77
C GLY A 94 47.27 6.80 -55.09
N THR A 95 46.50 5.72 -55.40
CA THR A 95 45.68 5.57 -56.62
C THR A 95 44.19 5.57 -56.25
N ASN A 96 43.37 6.32 -56.95
CA ASN A 96 41.94 6.30 -56.76
C ASN A 96 41.33 5.01 -57.38
N ILE A 97 40.48 4.35 -56.60
CA ILE A 97 39.76 3.16 -57.06
C ILE A 97 38.28 3.51 -57.15
N PRO A 98 37.68 3.50 -58.32
CA PRO A 98 36.24 3.74 -58.47
C PRO A 98 35.46 2.65 -57.74
N MET A 99 34.45 3.07 -56.96
CA MET A 99 33.61 2.18 -56.17
C MET A 99 32.19 2.18 -56.73
N PRO A 100 31.48 1.02 -56.75
CA PRO A 100 30.03 1.04 -56.90
C PRO A 100 29.39 1.89 -55.77
N HIS A 101 28.60 2.90 -56.15
CA HIS A 101 28.09 3.84 -55.17
C HIS A 101 26.93 3.36 -54.35
N PHE A 102 26.26 2.25 -54.76
CA PHE A 102 25.13 1.67 -54.08
C PHE A 102 25.61 0.44 -53.25
N GLY A 103 25.55 0.56 -51.95
CA GLY A 103 25.80 -0.56 -51.03
C GLY A 103 24.52 -1.07 -50.37
N ASN A 104 24.34 -2.34 -50.34
CA ASN A 104 23.26 -3.01 -49.64
C ASN A 104 23.80 -4.16 -48.78
N ASN A 105 23.22 -4.33 -47.59
CA ASN A 105 23.45 -5.45 -46.70
C ASN A 105 22.10 -5.88 -46.13
N PHE A 106 21.68 -7.07 -46.40
CA PHE A 106 20.55 -7.73 -45.76
C PHE A 106 21.04 -8.93 -44.98
N ALA A 107 20.64 -9.04 -43.72
CA ALA A 107 20.93 -10.20 -42.89
C ALA A 107 19.69 -10.68 -42.16
N LEU A 108 19.44 -11.97 -42.24
CA LEU A 108 18.47 -12.69 -41.41
C LEU A 108 19.25 -13.63 -40.51
N GLU A 109 19.22 -13.35 -39.19
CA GLU A 109 19.99 -14.09 -38.20
C GLU A 109 19.06 -14.75 -37.20
N ALA A 110 19.35 -16.02 -36.85
CA ALA A 110 18.69 -16.72 -35.78
C ALA A 110 19.71 -17.30 -34.81
N GLN A 111 19.47 -17.08 -33.52
CA GLN A 111 20.33 -17.59 -32.45
C GLN A 111 19.49 -18.30 -31.39
N GLN A 112 19.83 -19.53 -31.06
CA GLN A 112 19.23 -20.29 -29.95
C GLN A 112 20.30 -20.65 -28.94
N VAL A 113 20.13 -20.14 -27.71
CA VAL A 113 21.01 -20.51 -26.60
C VAL A 113 20.72 -21.95 -26.17
N ILE A 114 21.71 -22.85 -26.29
CA ILE A 114 21.64 -24.24 -25.85
C ILE A 114 22.15 -24.38 -24.41
N TYR A 115 23.24 -23.68 -24.10
CA TYR A 115 23.86 -23.72 -22.80
C TYR A 115 24.45 -22.35 -22.44
N ALA A 116 24.11 -21.86 -21.25
CA ALA A 116 24.62 -20.59 -20.72
C ALA A 116 25.04 -20.74 -19.24
N GLY A 117 25.63 -21.88 -18.86
CA GLY A 117 26.08 -22.11 -17.49
C GLY A 117 24.94 -22.11 -16.45
N GLY A 118 23.68 -22.27 -16.88
CA GLY A 118 22.50 -22.17 -16.01
C GLY A 118 21.92 -20.75 -15.85
N ALA A 119 22.44 -19.74 -16.57
CA ALA A 119 21.99 -18.35 -16.50
C ALA A 119 20.49 -18.22 -16.78
N VAL A 120 19.98 -18.80 -17.89
CA VAL A 120 18.57 -18.73 -18.27
C VAL A 120 17.68 -19.32 -17.18
N ASN A 121 18.00 -20.49 -16.65
CA ASN A 121 17.24 -21.13 -15.59
C ASN A 121 17.26 -20.31 -14.29
N SER A 122 18.39 -19.72 -13.93
CA SER A 122 18.51 -18.86 -12.75
C SER A 122 17.74 -17.54 -12.92
N SER A 123 17.73 -16.97 -14.14
CA SER A 123 16.93 -15.78 -14.46
C SER A 123 15.43 -16.04 -14.36
N ILE A 124 14.97 -17.20 -14.87
CA ILE A 124 13.57 -17.63 -14.77
C ILE A 124 13.20 -17.86 -13.30
N ALA A 125 14.05 -18.54 -12.52
CA ALA A 125 13.81 -18.76 -11.09
C ALA A 125 13.77 -17.43 -10.30
N LEU A 126 14.61 -16.45 -10.65
CA LEU A 126 14.54 -15.11 -10.06
C LEU A 126 13.25 -14.38 -10.40
N ALA A 127 12.77 -14.49 -11.63
CA ALA A 127 11.50 -13.90 -12.05
C ALA A 127 10.31 -14.58 -11.36
N GLU A 128 10.36 -15.91 -11.16
CA GLU A 128 9.34 -16.66 -10.40
C GLU A 128 9.29 -16.24 -8.94
N LEU A 129 10.44 -16.11 -8.27
CA LEU A 129 10.52 -15.59 -6.92
C LEU A 129 10.07 -14.13 -6.84
N GLY A 130 10.33 -13.33 -7.88
CA GLY A 130 9.84 -11.96 -8.00
C GLY A 130 8.31 -11.90 -8.10
N GLN A 131 7.70 -12.80 -8.86
CA GLN A 131 6.24 -12.93 -8.97
C GLN A 131 5.61 -13.35 -7.62
N GLN A 132 6.21 -14.32 -6.92
CA GLN A 132 5.78 -14.70 -5.57
C GLN A 132 5.90 -13.53 -4.57
N MET A 133 7.00 -12.75 -4.64
CA MET A 133 7.19 -11.56 -3.81
C MET A 133 6.09 -10.53 -4.05
N ALA A 134 5.77 -10.22 -5.31
CA ALA A 134 4.69 -9.30 -5.65
C ALA A 134 3.31 -9.79 -5.16
N GLY A 135 3.09 -11.10 -5.14
CA GLY A 135 1.89 -11.71 -4.55
C GLY A 135 1.81 -11.50 -3.04
N LEU A 136 2.94 -11.65 -2.31
CA LEU A 136 3.00 -11.34 -0.88
C LEU A 136 2.86 -9.86 -0.60
N ASP A 137 3.42 -8.98 -1.44
CA ASP A 137 3.23 -7.52 -1.34
C ASP A 137 1.75 -7.13 -1.47
N ALA A 138 1.03 -7.73 -2.41
CA ALA A 138 -0.41 -7.51 -2.58
C ALA A 138 -1.21 -7.98 -1.36
N GLN A 139 -0.89 -9.15 -0.80
CA GLN A 139 -1.52 -9.64 0.42
C GLN A 139 -1.22 -8.74 1.61
N LYS A 140 0.02 -8.30 1.78
CA LYS A 140 0.44 -7.39 2.85
C LYS A 140 -0.29 -6.05 2.76
N ASN A 141 -0.36 -5.46 1.58
CA ASN A 141 -1.09 -4.21 1.37
C ASN A 141 -2.59 -4.37 1.70
N ARG A 142 -3.21 -5.50 1.34
CA ARG A 142 -4.60 -5.80 1.74
C ARG A 142 -4.77 -5.81 3.26
N GLN A 143 -3.86 -6.44 4.00
CA GLN A 143 -3.87 -6.45 5.47
C GLN A 143 -3.68 -5.05 6.06
N GLU A 144 -2.78 -4.25 5.50
CA GLU A 144 -2.54 -2.87 5.91
C GLU A 144 -3.78 -1.98 5.72
N ILE A 145 -4.45 -2.10 4.56
CA ILE A 145 -5.69 -1.35 4.29
C ILE A 145 -6.81 -1.80 5.22
N ARG A 146 -6.99 -3.10 5.45
CA ARG A 146 -8.00 -3.61 6.37
C ARG A 146 -7.76 -3.10 7.80
N PHE A 147 -6.52 -3.11 8.28
CA PHE A 147 -6.17 -2.59 9.60
C PHE A 147 -6.37 -1.08 9.71
N LEU A 148 -6.00 -0.32 8.68
CA LEU A 148 -6.27 1.12 8.59
C LEU A 148 -7.77 1.42 8.71
N LEU A 149 -8.59 0.67 7.98
CA LEU A 149 -10.04 0.82 7.98
C LEU A 149 -10.66 0.47 9.35
N ILE A 150 -10.16 -0.56 10.03
CA ILE A 150 -10.54 -0.86 11.42
C ILE A 150 -10.23 0.35 12.32
N GLY A 151 -9.07 0.97 12.16
CA GLY A 151 -8.72 2.19 12.88
C GLY A 151 -9.73 3.32 12.68
N TYR A 152 -10.10 3.61 11.45
CA TYR A 152 -11.11 4.65 11.13
C TYR A 152 -12.49 4.28 11.68
N TYR A 153 -12.91 3.04 11.49
CA TYR A 153 -14.21 2.53 11.91
C TYR A 153 -14.39 2.62 13.44
N LEU A 154 -13.40 2.13 14.21
CA LEU A 154 -13.43 2.18 15.66
C LEU A 154 -13.34 3.62 16.18
N ASN A 155 -12.60 4.51 15.50
CA ASN A 155 -12.57 5.93 15.85
C ASN A 155 -13.90 6.62 15.60
N ILE A 156 -14.61 6.34 14.50
CA ILE A 156 -15.96 6.89 14.26
C ILE A 156 -16.92 6.46 15.38
N TYR A 157 -16.86 5.20 15.79
CA TYR A 157 -17.66 4.69 16.91
C TYR A 157 -17.30 5.39 18.24
N LYS A 158 -16.01 5.49 18.55
CA LYS A 158 -15.49 6.18 19.72
C LYS A 158 -16.00 7.62 19.79
N LEU A 159 -15.83 8.37 18.70
CA LEU A 159 -16.26 9.77 18.62
C LEU A 159 -17.78 9.90 18.72
N GLY A 160 -18.54 8.93 18.21
CA GLY A 160 -19.99 8.88 18.39
C GLY A 160 -20.39 8.75 19.87
N ASN A 161 -19.74 7.87 20.61
CA ASN A 161 -19.98 7.71 22.06
C ASN A 161 -19.52 8.92 22.86
N GLN A 162 -18.34 9.48 22.55
CA GLN A 162 -17.85 10.71 23.19
C GLN A 162 -18.82 11.88 22.98
N ARG A 163 -19.36 12.00 21.77
CA ARG A 163 -20.41 13.00 21.47
C ARG A 163 -21.62 12.82 22.40
N GLN A 164 -22.12 11.60 22.57
CA GLN A 164 -23.26 11.35 23.47
C GLN A 164 -22.96 11.72 24.92
N VAL A 165 -21.77 11.40 25.43
CA VAL A 165 -21.33 11.76 26.77
C VAL A 165 -21.28 13.28 26.91
N LEU A 166 -20.66 13.99 25.96
CA LEU A 166 -20.56 15.45 25.99
C LEU A 166 -21.93 16.15 25.90
N GLN A 167 -22.84 15.61 25.05
CA GLN A 167 -24.21 16.15 24.96
C GLN A 167 -24.95 16.03 26.28
N LYS A 168 -24.90 14.85 26.94
CA LYS A 168 -25.53 14.68 28.26
C LYS A 168 -24.95 15.63 29.32
N ASN A 169 -23.63 15.83 29.32
CA ASN A 169 -23.00 16.76 30.24
C ASN A 169 -23.34 18.22 29.94
N LEU A 170 -23.51 18.58 28.67
CA LEU A 170 -23.98 19.89 28.27
C LEU A 170 -25.41 20.14 28.77
N GLU A 171 -26.33 19.19 28.60
CA GLU A 171 -27.70 19.25 29.12
C GLU A 171 -27.73 19.41 30.65
N LEU A 172 -26.88 18.67 31.39
CA LEU A 172 -26.74 18.81 32.85
C LEU A 172 -26.24 20.20 33.24
N ALA A 173 -25.21 20.72 32.56
CA ALA A 173 -24.69 22.05 32.83
C ALA A 173 -25.74 23.16 32.61
N GLU A 174 -26.53 23.05 31.54
CA GLU A 174 -27.63 23.95 31.25
C GLU A 174 -28.74 23.87 32.32
N GLN A 175 -29.04 22.65 32.80
CA GLN A 175 -30.02 22.48 33.88
C GLN A 175 -29.54 23.13 35.19
N VAL A 176 -28.26 22.97 35.54
CA VAL A 176 -27.66 23.59 36.70
C VAL A 176 -27.68 25.13 36.57
N ILE A 177 -27.36 25.68 35.39
CA ILE A 177 -27.44 27.14 35.14
C ILE A 177 -28.86 27.65 35.39
N ARG A 178 -29.89 26.99 34.82
CA ARG A 178 -31.30 27.37 35.02
C ARG A 178 -31.69 27.35 36.49
N ASN A 179 -31.27 26.33 37.23
CA ASN A 179 -31.54 26.25 38.69
C ASN A 179 -30.84 27.36 39.45
N MET A 180 -29.58 27.69 39.10
CA MET A 180 -28.84 28.81 39.73
C MET A 180 -29.46 30.18 39.43
N GLU A 181 -29.95 30.40 38.22
CA GLU A 181 -30.66 31.62 37.84
C GLU A 181 -31.94 31.80 38.69
N ALA A 182 -32.70 30.71 38.88
CA ALA A 182 -33.89 30.74 39.75
C ALA A 182 -33.50 31.06 41.23
N ARG A 183 -32.47 30.43 41.77
CA ARG A 183 -31.94 30.69 43.12
C ARG A 183 -31.40 32.13 43.24
N ARG A 184 -30.75 32.67 42.21
CA ARG A 184 -30.27 34.06 42.20
C ARG A 184 -31.44 35.03 42.28
N ASN A 185 -32.53 34.81 41.59
CA ASN A 185 -33.74 35.64 41.64
C ASN A 185 -34.37 35.64 43.05
N GLN A 186 -34.11 34.58 43.83
CA GLN A 186 -34.49 34.46 45.23
C GLN A 186 -33.43 35.01 46.21
N GLY A 187 -32.30 35.51 45.69
CA GLY A 187 -31.20 36.07 46.50
C GLY A 187 -30.28 35.03 47.15
N THR A 188 -30.39 33.73 46.77
CA THR A 188 -29.65 32.61 47.40
C THR A 188 -28.49 32.07 46.55
N ALA A 189 -28.17 32.66 45.38
CA ALA A 189 -27.01 32.32 44.55
C ALA A 189 -26.28 33.58 44.06
N LEU A 190 -24.96 33.47 43.90
CA LEU A 190 -24.13 34.56 43.39
C LEU A 190 -24.03 34.57 41.87
N LYS A 191 -23.91 35.74 41.27
CA LYS A 191 -23.69 35.89 39.82
C LYS A 191 -22.42 35.16 39.36
N ASN A 192 -21.37 35.17 40.18
CA ASN A 192 -20.11 34.53 39.89
C ASN A 192 -20.25 32.98 39.72
N ASP A 193 -21.18 32.38 40.45
CA ASP A 193 -21.44 30.94 40.38
C ASP A 193 -22.07 30.56 39.02
N ILE A 194 -23.00 31.38 38.55
CA ILE A 194 -23.57 31.22 37.21
C ILE A 194 -22.49 31.38 36.16
N THR A 195 -21.64 32.40 36.25
CA THR A 195 -20.56 32.64 35.29
C THR A 195 -19.56 31.44 35.20
N ARG A 196 -19.30 30.76 36.30
CA ARG A 196 -18.46 29.55 36.31
C ARG A 196 -19.09 28.39 35.51
N TYR A 197 -20.40 28.15 35.67
CA TYR A 197 -21.09 27.14 34.89
C TYR A 197 -21.30 27.54 33.41
N GLU A 198 -21.46 28.82 33.13
CA GLU A 198 -21.44 29.34 31.76
C GLU A 198 -20.09 29.06 31.06
N LEU A 199 -18.97 29.26 31.77
CA LEU A 199 -17.63 28.93 31.26
C LEU A 199 -17.50 27.40 30.99
N GLN A 200 -17.98 26.58 31.94
CA GLN A 200 -18.02 25.10 31.75
C GLN A 200 -18.87 24.72 30.56
N ARG A 201 -20.04 25.31 30.37
CA ARG A 201 -20.91 25.10 29.21
C ARG A 201 -20.19 25.43 27.88
N GLU A 202 -19.51 26.57 27.80
CA GLU A 202 -18.78 26.95 26.59
C GLU A 202 -17.59 25.99 26.31
N THR A 203 -16.91 25.50 27.36
CA THR A 203 -15.88 24.47 27.25
C THR A 203 -16.44 23.16 26.69
N LEU A 204 -17.60 22.70 27.18
CA LEU A 204 -18.28 21.50 26.67
C LEU A 204 -18.73 21.66 25.20
N LYS A 205 -19.24 22.85 24.83
CA LYS A 205 -19.59 23.15 23.43
C LYS A 205 -18.37 23.06 22.50
N LEU A 206 -17.23 23.60 22.92
CA LEU A 206 -15.98 23.53 22.16
C LEU A 206 -15.54 22.05 21.98
N GLN A 207 -15.54 21.27 23.07
CA GLN A 207 -15.19 19.84 23.00
C GLN A 207 -16.16 19.07 22.08
N LEU A 208 -17.45 19.36 22.12
CA LEU A 208 -18.45 18.76 21.25
C LEU A 208 -18.18 19.07 19.77
N ALA A 209 -17.89 20.34 19.44
CA ALA A 209 -17.55 20.75 18.08
C ALA A 209 -16.28 20.04 17.58
N GLN A 210 -15.23 19.92 18.43
CA GLN A 210 -14.00 19.20 18.09
C GLN A 210 -14.25 17.72 17.81
N VAL A 211 -15.10 17.06 18.60
CA VAL A 211 -15.49 15.66 18.39
C VAL A 211 -16.29 15.49 17.08
N GLU A 212 -17.20 16.40 16.77
CA GLU A 212 -17.97 16.37 15.54
C GLU A 212 -17.09 16.58 14.29
N ASP A 213 -16.13 17.50 14.36
CA ASP A 213 -15.18 17.72 13.26
C ASP A 213 -14.24 16.52 13.07
N ALA A 214 -13.73 15.94 14.16
CA ALA A 214 -12.92 14.72 14.09
C ALA A 214 -13.70 13.55 13.47
N ARG A 215 -14.98 13.38 13.85
CA ARG A 215 -15.88 12.36 13.28
C ARG A 215 -16.08 12.58 11.78
N ARG A 216 -16.29 13.83 11.36
CA ARG A 216 -16.44 14.18 9.94
C ARG A 216 -15.19 13.85 9.13
N ILE A 217 -13.99 14.12 9.67
CA ILE A 217 -12.72 13.80 9.03
C ILE A 217 -12.56 12.27 8.88
N MET A 218 -12.78 11.51 9.96
CA MET A 218 -12.66 10.04 9.92
C MET A 218 -13.66 9.41 8.95
N ASN A 219 -14.91 9.90 8.94
CA ASN A 219 -15.94 9.47 8.01
C ASN A 219 -15.52 9.73 6.55
N HIS A 220 -14.99 10.91 6.27
CA HIS A 220 -14.51 11.24 4.92
C HIS A 220 -13.38 10.32 4.47
N GLN A 221 -12.41 10.02 5.35
CA GLN A 221 -11.32 9.09 5.05
C GLN A 221 -11.84 7.68 4.73
N LEU A 222 -12.79 7.18 5.54
CA LEU A 222 -13.40 5.87 5.31
C LEU A 222 -14.19 5.82 4.00
N VAL A 223 -15.06 6.81 3.75
CA VAL A 223 -15.86 6.94 2.53
C VAL A 223 -14.97 7.01 1.28
N THR A 224 -13.89 7.79 1.35
CA THR A 224 -12.93 7.93 0.23
C THR A 224 -12.19 6.62 -0.04
N THR A 225 -11.71 5.94 1.00
CA THR A 225 -10.97 4.67 0.85
C THR A 225 -11.86 3.56 0.29
N LEU A 226 -13.16 3.55 0.65
CA LEU A 226 -14.15 2.57 0.18
C LEU A 226 -14.82 2.97 -1.16
N HIS A 227 -14.50 4.14 -1.71
CA HIS A 227 -15.14 4.71 -2.91
C HIS A 227 -16.67 4.77 -2.81
N LEU A 228 -17.19 5.11 -1.64
CA LEU A 228 -18.61 5.33 -1.42
C LEU A 228 -19.03 6.72 -1.93
N PRO A 229 -20.33 6.96 -2.21
CA PRO A 229 -20.84 8.26 -2.62
C PRO A 229 -20.46 9.36 -1.62
N ALA A 230 -20.06 10.53 -2.13
CA ALA A 230 -19.76 11.67 -1.29
C ALA A 230 -20.97 12.05 -0.41
N GLY A 231 -20.71 12.37 0.86
CA GLY A 231 -21.77 12.71 1.82
C GLY A 231 -22.43 11.50 2.52
N THR A 232 -21.98 10.26 2.23
CA THR A 232 -22.41 9.08 3.00
C THR A 232 -21.93 9.21 4.45
N GLU A 233 -22.84 9.12 5.40
CA GLU A 233 -22.51 9.04 6.83
C GLU A 233 -22.47 7.58 7.27
N ILE A 234 -21.30 7.12 7.73
CA ILE A 234 -21.12 5.74 8.18
C ILE A 234 -21.57 5.63 9.63
N ILE A 235 -22.42 4.66 9.88
CA ILE A 235 -22.86 4.23 11.22
C ILE A 235 -22.21 2.87 11.46
N PRO A 236 -21.24 2.76 12.39
CA PRO A 236 -20.64 1.50 12.74
C PRO A 236 -21.67 0.53 13.38
N ASP A 237 -21.61 -0.74 12.97
CA ASP A 237 -22.40 -1.79 13.63
C ASP A 237 -21.80 -2.09 15.02
N THR A 238 -22.66 -2.03 16.03
CA THR A 238 -22.24 -2.20 17.45
C THR A 238 -22.09 -3.65 17.86
N THR A 239 -22.50 -4.61 17.04
CA THR A 239 -22.41 -6.06 17.35
C THR A 239 -20.98 -6.52 17.57
N LEU A 240 -20.00 -5.88 16.88
CA LEU A 240 -18.58 -6.14 17.04
C LEU A 240 -18.07 -5.91 18.48
N LEU A 241 -18.68 -4.97 19.19
CA LEU A 241 -18.24 -4.57 20.53
C LEU A 241 -18.91 -5.38 21.66
N SER A 242 -19.97 -6.08 21.31
CA SER A 242 -20.66 -7.03 22.20
C SER A 242 -20.21 -8.47 22.03
N SER A 243 -19.39 -8.77 21.01
CA SER A 243 -18.81 -10.09 20.83
C SER A 243 -17.65 -10.32 21.82
N ASP A 244 -17.68 -11.43 22.51
CA ASP A 244 -16.55 -11.85 23.35
C ASP A 244 -15.29 -11.97 22.47
N VAL A 245 -14.30 -11.15 22.77
CA VAL A 245 -13.01 -11.19 22.09
C VAL A 245 -12.26 -12.43 22.58
N PRO A 246 -11.85 -13.35 21.69
CA PRO A 246 -11.15 -14.58 22.10
C PRO A 246 -9.84 -14.26 22.83
N ALA A 247 -9.71 -14.72 24.06
CA ALA A 247 -8.49 -14.64 24.85
C ALA A 247 -7.58 -15.84 24.53
N LEU A 248 -6.87 -15.79 23.37
CA LEU A 248 -5.87 -16.79 23.03
C LEU A 248 -4.61 -16.60 23.87
N ALA A 249 -3.87 -17.68 24.11
CA ALA A 249 -2.59 -17.61 24.79
C ALA A 249 -1.51 -16.98 23.91
N GLU A 250 -0.45 -16.43 24.51
CA GLU A 250 0.68 -15.84 23.76
C GLU A 250 1.30 -16.85 22.79
N SER A 251 1.45 -18.11 23.23
CA SER A 251 1.96 -19.21 22.39
C SER A 251 1.17 -19.42 21.11
N ASP A 252 -0.16 -19.27 21.17
CA ASP A 252 -1.02 -19.44 20.00
C ASP A 252 -0.80 -18.29 18.99
N TRP A 253 -0.68 -17.07 19.49
CA TRP A 253 -0.35 -15.90 18.65
C TRP A 253 1.05 -16.01 18.04
N GLN A 254 2.04 -16.50 18.79
CA GLN A 254 3.40 -16.74 18.27
C GLN A 254 3.37 -17.80 17.16
N GLN A 255 2.65 -18.90 17.36
CA GLN A 255 2.53 -19.94 16.34
C GLN A 255 1.82 -19.43 15.08
N MET A 256 0.74 -18.67 15.23
CA MET A 256 0.05 -18.04 14.08
C MET A 256 0.97 -17.09 13.33
N ALA A 257 1.76 -16.28 14.03
CA ALA A 257 2.71 -15.37 13.40
C ALA A 257 3.79 -16.11 12.62
N LEU A 258 4.39 -17.15 13.17
CA LEU A 258 5.40 -17.97 12.48
C LEU A 258 4.87 -18.60 11.18
N GLN A 259 3.58 -18.96 11.14
CA GLN A 259 2.97 -19.59 9.96
C GLN A 259 2.49 -18.59 8.92
N SER A 260 1.94 -17.45 9.34
CA SER A 260 1.16 -16.57 8.48
C SER A 260 1.81 -15.19 8.24
N ASN A 261 2.87 -14.83 8.98
CA ASN A 261 3.44 -13.50 8.86
C ASN A 261 4.10 -13.28 7.49
N LEU A 262 3.56 -12.34 6.73
CA LEU A 262 3.98 -12.07 5.36
C LEU A 262 5.39 -11.48 5.28
N ALA A 263 5.83 -10.70 6.28
CA ALA A 263 7.19 -10.15 6.30
C ALA A 263 8.23 -11.27 6.47
N LEU A 264 7.91 -12.28 7.27
CA LEU A 264 8.76 -13.46 7.45
C LEU A 264 8.81 -14.30 6.15
N GLN A 265 7.69 -14.47 5.46
CA GLN A 265 7.65 -15.14 4.16
C GLN A 265 8.44 -14.37 3.09
N GLN A 266 8.30 -13.05 3.02
CA GLN A 266 9.07 -12.18 2.12
C GLN A 266 10.57 -12.28 2.36
N SER A 267 11.00 -12.25 3.62
CA SER A 267 12.43 -12.41 3.95
C SER A 267 12.95 -13.79 3.56
N GLY A 268 12.16 -14.85 3.70
CA GLY A 268 12.47 -16.20 3.21
C GLY A 268 12.65 -16.25 1.69
N LEU A 269 11.75 -15.63 0.92
CA LEU A 269 11.91 -15.50 -0.54
C LEU A 269 13.18 -14.71 -0.90
N SER A 270 13.53 -13.68 -0.13
CA SER A 270 14.76 -12.90 -0.35
C SER A 270 16.02 -13.75 -0.20
N VAL A 271 16.02 -14.71 0.74
CA VAL A 271 17.11 -15.71 0.87
C VAL A 271 17.21 -16.57 -0.39
N GLU A 272 16.09 -17.09 -0.91
CA GLU A 272 16.10 -17.90 -2.13
C GLU A 272 16.53 -17.07 -3.37
N MET A 273 16.08 -15.82 -3.47
CA MET A 273 16.56 -14.89 -4.52
C MET A 273 18.07 -14.67 -4.41
N GLY A 274 18.63 -14.53 -3.21
CA GLY A 274 20.05 -14.44 -2.96
C GLY A 274 20.81 -15.66 -3.48
N LYS A 275 20.31 -16.86 -3.20
CA LYS A 275 20.89 -18.13 -3.70
C LYS A 275 20.87 -18.20 -5.23
N GLN A 276 19.77 -17.79 -5.88
CA GLN A 276 19.67 -17.79 -7.35
C GLN A 276 20.61 -16.75 -7.98
N LYS A 277 20.78 -15.56 -7.36
CA LYS A 277 21.77 -14.57 -7.81
C LYS A 277 23.20 -15.10 -7.75
N VAL A 278 23.55 -15.88 -6.73
CA VAL A 278 24.86 -16.56 -6.66
C VAL A 278 25.05 -17.55 -7.85
N LYS A 279 24.02 -18.32 -8.18
CA LYS A 279 24.05 -19.22 -9.35
C LYS A 279 24.19 -18.44 -10.66
N LEU A 280 23.49 -17.34 -10.80
CA LEU A 280 23.56 -16.47 -11.97
C LEU A 280 24.97 -15.87 -12.14
N GLU A 281 25.57 -15.33 -11.09
CA GLU A 281 26.95 -14.80 -11.14
C GLU A 281 27.98 -15.91 -11.42
N ARG A 282 27.73 -17.12 -10.93
CA ARG A 282 28.59 -18.29 -11.24
C ARG A 282 28.50 -18.68 -12.71
N SER A 283 27.33 -18.55 -13.35
CA SER A 283 27.15 -18.90 -14.76
C SER A 283 28.02 -18.07 -15.72
N GLU A 284 28.37 -16.84 -15.33
CA GLU A 284 29.25 -15.97 -16.10
C GLU A 284 30.73 -16.46 -16.13
N LEU A 285 31.08 -17.42 -15.30
CA LEU A 285 32.40 -18.11 -15.30
C LEU A 285 32.42 -19.32 -16.25
N LEU A 286 31.29 -19.63 -16.89
CA LEU A 286 31.15 -20.82 -17.75
C LEU A 286 31.02 -20.41 -19.22
N PRO A 287 31.40 -21.27 -20.17
CA PRO A 287 31.18 -21.01 -21.59
C PRO A 287 29.70 -20.98 -21.93
N LYS A 288 29.35 -20.18 -22.93
CA LYS A 288 28.00 -20.13 -23.52
C LYS A 288 28.03 -20.81 -24.87
N VAL A 289 27.06 -21.69 -25.13
CA VAL A 289 26.92 -22.43 -26.38
C VAL A 289 25.58 -22.08 -27.01
N ALA A 290 25.59 -21.67 -28.26
CA ALA A 290 24.41 -21.35 -29.03
C ALA A 290 24.42 -22.02 -30.40
N LEU A 291 23.26 -22.42 -30.87
CA LEU A 291 23.02 -22.71 -32.27
C LEU A 291 22.81 -21.37 -32.98
N VAL A 292 23.47 -21.19 -34.12
CA VAL A 292 23.38 -19.99 -34.95
C VAL A 292 23.05 -20.36 -36.37
N ALA A 293 22.18 -19.61 -37.01
CA ALA A 293 21.88 -19.70 -38.42
C ALA A 293 21.79 -18.30 -38.99
N ALA A 294 22.36 -18.08 -40.13
CA ALA A 294 22.23 -16.78 -40.79
C ALA A 294 22.17 -16.92 -42.31
N GLU A 295 21.47 -15.98 -42.93
CA GLU A 295 21.47 -15.71 -44.35
C GLU A 295 21.83 -14.26 -44.60
N HIS A 296 22.76 -14.02 -45.49
CA HIS A 296 23.28 -12.73 -45.86
C HIS A 296 23.14 -12.48 -47.36
N LEU A 297 22.80 -11.27 -47.72
CA LEU A 297 22.84 -10.75 -49.09
C LEU A 297 23.58 -9.40 -49.05
N ASP A 298 24.86 -9.44 -49.41
CA ASP A 298 25.78 -8.30 -49.34
C ASP A 298 26.20 -7.86 -50.73
N GLY A 299 26.24 -6.56 -50.98
CA GLY A 299 26.72 -5.94 -52.20
C GLY A 299 27.15 -4.47 -52.01
N PRO A 300 28.14 -4.03 -52.78
CA PRO A 300 29.09 -4.75 -53.62
C PRO A 300 30.13 -5.55 -52.81
N ILE A 301 30.85 -6.45 -53.49
CA ILE A 301 31.94 -7.23 -52.88
C ILE A 301 33.19 -6.35 -52.81
N THR A 302 33.45 -5.79 -51.63
CA THR A 302 34.53 -4.80 -51.40
C THR A 302 35.89 -5.41 -51.00
N ILE A 303 35.97 -6.74 -50.85
CA ILE A 303 37.19 -7.45 -50.50
C ILE A 303 38.19 -7.49 -51.66
N GLU A 304 37.68 -7.49 -52.89
CA GLU A 304 38.51 -7.50 -54.14
C GLU A 304 38.82 -6.10 -54.63
N VAL A 305 39.97 -5.91 -55.27
CA VAL A 305 40.34 -4.67 -55.94
C VAL A 305 40.78 -4.98 -57.35
N PRO A 306 40.00 -4.49 -58.38
CA PRO A 306 38.83 -3.58 -58.26
C PRO A 306 37.65 -4.29 -57.66
N VAL A 307 36.77 -3.50 -56.98
CA VAL A 307 35.55 -3.94 -56.30
C VAL A 307 34.59 -4.56 -57.31
N LEU A 308 33.98 -5.69 -56.98
CA LEU A 308 32.97 -6.35 -57.81
C LEU A 308 31.58 -5.76 -57.51
N ASP A 309 30.92 -5.22 -58.51
CA ASP A 309 29.54 -4.71 -58.42
C ASP A 309 28.52 -5.85 -58.53
N ASN A 310 28.55 -6.76 -57.57
CA ASN A 310 27.72 -7.94 -57.50
C ASN A 310 27.13 -8.12 -56.10
N ASN A 311 25.94 -8.69 -56.03
CA ASN A 311 25.38 -9.19 -54.75
C ASN A 311 25.84 -10.61 -54.49
N PHE A 312 26.28 -10.89 -53.27
CA PHE A 312 26.67 -12.19 -52.81
C PHE A 312 25.69 -12.69 -51.74
N ASN A 313 24.99 -13.79 -52.04
CA ASN A 313 24.11 -14.47 -51.12
C ASN A 313 24.80 -15.72 -50.58
N TYR A 314 24.76 -15.85 -49.24
CA TYR A 314 25.27 -17.03 -48.56
C TYR A 314 24.54 -17.28 -47.26
N TRP A 315 24.47 -18.52 -46.84
CA TRP A 315 23.89 -18.92 -45.61
C TRP A 315 24.78 -19.92 -44.88
N TYR A 316 24.63 -19.93 -43.54
CA TYR A 316 25.29 -20.96 -42.74
C TYR A 316 24.43 -21.33 -41.53
N VAL A 317 24.67 -22.54 -41.00
CA VAL A 317 24.17 -23.06 -39.74
C VAL A 317 25.36 -23.63 -38.99
N GLY A 318 25.47 -23.29 -37.72
CA GLY A 318 26.60 -23.70 -36.92
C GLY A 318 26.36 -23.67 -35.43
N VAL A 319 27.35 -24.12 -34.68
CA VAL A 319 27.38 -24.02 -33.22
C VAL A 319 28.46 -23.02 -32.83
N GLY A 320 28.03 -21.95 -32.14
CA GLY A 320 28.94 -20.97 -31.60
C GLY A 320 29.24 -21.23 -30.11
N VAL A 321 30.54 -21.21 -29.74
CA VAL A 321 30.96 -21.29 -28.36
C VAL A 321 31.63 -19.96 -27.99
N LYS A 322 31.10 -19.27 -27.01
CA LYS A 322 31.65 -18.00 -26.50
C LYS A 322 32.10 -18.18 -25.07
N TYR A 323 33.36 -17.87 -24.80
CA TYR A 323 33.91 -17.87 -23.45
C TYR A 323 34.67 -16.58 -23.16
N ASN A 324 34.23 -15.89 -22.11
CA ASN A 324 34.88 -14.65 -21.70
C ASN A 324 36.02 -14.95 -20.70
N ILE A 325 37.26 -15.08 -21.19
CA ILE A 325 38.40 -15.41 -20.38
C ILE A 325 38.65 -14.36 -19.28
N SER A 326 38.36 -13.09 -19.53
CA SER A 326 38.49 -12.04 -18.52
C SER A 326 37.53 -12.20 -17.35
N SER A 327 36.45 -12.98 -17.50
CA SER A 327 35.53 -13.27 -16.40
C SER A 327 36.22 -14.04 -15.26
N LEU A 328 37.20 -14.87 -15.55
CA LEU A 328 37.98 -15.61 -14.55
C LEU A 328 38.63 -14.68 -13.50
N PHE A 329 39.04 -13.50 -13.92
CA PHE A 329 39.69 -12.51 -13.05
C PHE A 329 38.73 -11.46 -12.50
N LYS A 330 37.78 -10.99 -13.32
CA LYS A 330 36.87 -9.91 -12.96
C LYS A 330 35.65 -10.39 -12.15
N ASN A 331 35.06 -11.54 -12.51
CA ASN A 331 33.81 -11.98 -11.91
C ASN A 331 33.97 -12.64 -10.53
N ASN A 332 35.22 -13.01 -10.12
CA ASN A 332 35.46 -13.52 -8.77
C ASN A 332 35.00 -12.52 -7.68
N LYS A 333 35.16 -11.21 -7.92
CA LYS A 333 34.69 -10.16 -6.98
C LYS A 333 33.18 -10.07 -6.94
N LYS A 334 32.51 -10.15 -8.11
CA LYS A 334 31.04 -10.16 -8.21
C LYS A 334 30.44 -11.41 -7.55
N LEU A 335 31.02 -12.57 -7.79
CA LEU A 335 30.57 -13.81 -7.14
C LEU A 335 30.75 -13.74 -5.61
N LYS A 336 31.89 -13.18 -5.12
CA LYS A 336 32.08 -12.94 -3.68
C LYS A 336 31.01 -11.98 -3.13
N GLN A 337 30.74 -10.90 -3.84
CA GLN A 337 29.67 -9.93 -3.48
C GLN A 337 28.31 -10.62 -3.42
N ALA A 338 27.94 -11.42 -4.44
CA ALA A 338 26.68 -12.15 -4.47
C ALA A 338 26.54 -13.12 -3.27
N ARG A 339 27.61 -13.82 -2.90
CA ARG A 339 27.62 -14.68 -1.71
C ARG A 339 27.42 -13.92 -0.41
N LEU A 340 28.06 -12.74 -0.27
CA LEU A 340 27.86 -11.88 0.90
C LEU A 340 26.44 -11.33 0.97
N ASN A 341 25.85 -10.96 -0.18
CA ASN A 341 24.46 -10.52 -0.25
C ASN A 341 23.48 -11.65 0.11
N ALA A 342 23.75 -12.89 -0.33
CA ALA A 342 22.94 -14.06 0.05
C ALA A 342 23.05 -14.35 1.56
N ARG A 343 24.26 -14.21 2.13
CA ARG A 343 24.44 -14.33 3.58
C ARG A 343 23.72 -13.22 4.34
N LYS A 344 23.82 -11.98 3.87
CA LYS A 344 23.09 -10.85 4.44
C LYS A 344 21.59 -11.10 4.44
N ALA A 345 21.02 -11.62 3.33
CA ALA A 345 19.58 -11.95 3.26
C ALA A 345 19.20 -13.02 4.29
N GLN A 346 20.08 -13.98 4.57
CA GLN A 346 19.85 -14.99 5.62
C GLN A 346 19.85 -14.33 7.02
N GLU A 347 20.81 -13.47 7.31
CA GLU A 347 20.90 -12.72 8.58
C GLU A 347 19.67 -11.78 8.73
N GLU A 348 19.21 -11.16 7.65
CA GLU A 348 17.98 -10.34 7.64
C GLU A 348 16.70 -11.17 7.88
N HIS A 349 16.65 -12.42 7.41
CA HIS A 349 15.54 -13.33 7.70
C HIS A 349 15.50 -13.72 9.20
N GLU A 350 16.65 -14.00 9.79
CA GLU A 350 16.76 -14.30 11.22
C GLU A 350 16.34 -13.08 12.07
N LEU A 351 16.81 -11.89 11.70
CA LEU A 351 16.41 -10.64 12.34
C LEU A 351 14.88 -10.39 12.19
N ALA A 352 14.30 -10.70 11.04
CA ALA A 352 12.85 -10.56 10.83
C ALA A 352 12.06 -11.49 11.76
N ALA A 353 12.56 -12.71 12.02
CA ALA A 353 11.94 -13.64 12.98
C ALA A 353 11.95 -13.07 14.40
N GLU A 354 13.09 -12.54 14.86
CA GLU A 354 13.18 -11.87 16.17
C GLU A 354 12.23 -10.66 16.28
N GLN A 355 12.13 -9.86 15.21
CA GLN A 355 11.24 -8.70 15.19
C GLN A 355 9.77 -9.11 15.28
N VAL A 356 9.37 -10.20 14.60
CA VAL A 356 8.01 -10.73 14.66
C VAL A 356 7.70 -11.27 16.07
N GLU A 357 8.61 -12.02 16.68
CA GLU A 357 8.46 -12.51 18.05
C GLU A 357 8.26 -11.36 19.04
N ASN A 358 9.12 -10.36 18.99
CA ASN A 358 9.02 -9.17 19.84
C ASN A 358 7.73 -8.37 19.60
N ALA A 359 7.28 -8.25 18.33
CA ALA A 359 6.04 -7.56 18.01
C ALA A 359 4.81 -8.29 18.55
N VAL A 360 4.80 -9.63 18.49
CA VAL A 360 3.71 -10.46 19.06
C VAL A 360 3.69 -10.31 20.57
N GLN A 361 4.83 -10.43 21.25
CA GLN A 361 4.92 -10.27 22.69
C GLN A 361 4.42 -8.90 23.15
N ALA A 362 4.94 -7.82 22.54
CA ALA A 362 4.53 -6.47 22.87
C ALA A 362 3.04 -6.23 22.58
N GLY A 363 2.54 -6.77 21.48
CA GLY A 363 1.12 -6.72 21.13
C GLY A 363 0.25 -7.45 22.15
N TYR A 364 0.67 -8.64 22.57
CA TYR A 364 -0.04 -9.45 23.56
C TYR A 364 -0.10 -8.76 24.93
N VAL A 365 1.01 -8.23 25.41
CA VAL A 365 1.04 -7.46 26.68
C VAL A 365 0.07 -6.28 26.61
N ASN A 366 0.08 -5.51 25.50
CA ASN A 366 -0.85 -4.39 25.32
C ASN A 366 -2.32 -4.87 25.26
N PHE A 367 -2.58 -6.01 24.64
CA PHE A 367 -3.91 -6.61 24.59
C PHE A 367 -4.41 -6.98 26.00
N LEU A 368 -3.60 -7.66 26.82
CA LEU A 368 -3.95 -7.97 28.22
C LEU A 368 -4.13 -6.70 29.06
N THR A 369 -3.24 -5.73 28.91
CA THR A 369 -3.34 -4.45 29.63
C THR A 369 -4.65 -3.73 29.33
N SER A 370 -5.17 -3.85 28.07
CA SER A 370 -6.43 -3.22 27.70
C SER A 370 -7.65 -3.78 28.46
N PHE A 371 -7.65 -5.05 28.86
CA PHE A 371 -8.69 -5.60 29.74
C PHE A 371 -8.59 -5.08 31.18
N THR A 372 -7.36 -4.94 31.69
CA THR A 372 -7.13 -4.35 33.02
C THR A 372 -7.59 -2.90 33.04
N ASP A 373 -7.26 -2.12 31.98
CA ASP A 373 -7.72 -0.74 31.83
C ASP A 373 -9.26 -0.68 31.79
N LEU A 374 -9.90 -1.50 30.96
CA LEU A 374 -11.36 -1.58 30.88
C LEU A 374 -12.00 -1.81 32.24
N HIS A 375 -11.55 -2.83 32.98
CA HIS A 375 -12.08 -3.12 34.32
C HIS A 375 -11.86 -1.94 35.30
N THR A 376 -10.69 -1.29 35.24
CA THR A 376 -10.38 -0.11 36.06
C THR A 376 -11.31 1.05 35.74
N GLN A 377 -11.56 1.31 34.43
CA GLN A 377 -12.45 2.41 34.04
C GLN A 377 -13.93 2.14 34.37
N GLU A 378 -14.37 0.87 34.31
CA GLU A 378 -15.71 0.50 34.76
C GLU A 378 -15.90 0.82 36.26
N LYS A 379 -14.90 0.48 37.08
CA LYS A 379 -14.92 0.82 38.51
C LYS A 379 -14.84 2.33 38.75
N SER A 380 -14.03 3.03 37.96
CA SER A 380 -13.88 4.50 38.04
C SER A 380 -15.20 5.22 37.76
N VAL A 381 -15.96 4.78 36.74
CA VAL A 381 -17.29 5.34 36.43
C VAL A 381 -18.25 5.13 37.59
N GLN A 382 -18.31 3.92 38.19
CA GLN A 382 -19.18 3.67 39.36
C GLN A 382 -18.87 4.62 40.51
N LEU A 383 -17.59 4.82 40.86
CA LEU A 383 -17.16 5.70 41.93
C LEU A 383 -17.41 7.17 41.63
N ALA A 384 -17.19 7.59 40.36
CA ALA A 384 -17.43 8.96 39.95
C ALA A 384 -18.93 9.30 39.90
N ASP A 385 -19.79 8.36 39.50
CA ASP A 385 -21.25 8.50 39.53
C ASP A 385 -21.77 8.65 40.96
N GLU A 386 -21.26 7.84 41.91
CA GLU A 386 -21.65 7.93 43.32
C GLU A 386 -21.20 9.25 43.90
N ASN A 387 -19.94 9.67 43.70
CA ASN A 387 -19.42 10.94 44.16
C ASN A 387 -20.24 12.12 43.61
N TYR A 388 -20.55 12.11 42.31
CA TYR A 388 -21.36 13.16 41.70
C TYR A 388 -22.76 13.25 42.34
N ARG A 389 -23.43 12.10 42.51
CA ARG A 389 -24.77 12.00 43.09
C ARG A 389 -24.80 12.53 44.52
N VAL A 390 -23.81 12.13 45.36
CA VAL A 390 -23.74 12.59 46.76
C VAL A 390 -23.45 14.07 46.82
N THR A 391 -22.49 14.58 46.03
CA THR A 391 -22.11 15.98 46.00
C THR A 391 -23.23 16.87 45.46
N SER A 392 -23.96 16.42 44.42
CA SER A 392 -25.15 17.09 43.88
C SER A 392 -26.23 17.26 44.97
N ASN A 393 -26.60 16.17 45.67
CA ASN A 393 -27.57 16.19 46.74
C ASN A 393 -27.15 17.12 47.88
N ARG A 394 -25.87 17.10 48.25
CA ARG A 394 -25.34 18.04 49.28
C ARG A 394 -25.40 19.48 48.84
N TYR A 395 -25.03 19.76 47.59
CA TYR A 395 -25.10 21.14 47.03
C TYR A 395 -26.56 21.65 46.96
N GLU A 396 -27.51 20.81 46.57
CA GLU A 396 -28.94 21.17 46.52
C GLU A 396 -29.50 21.51 47.90
N ASN A 397 -28.91 20.97 48.96
CA ASN A 397 -29.27 21.23 50.37
C ASN A 397 -28.34 22.25 51.06
N ASP A 398 -27.54 23.02 50.30
CA ASP A 398 -26.59 24.01 50.79
C ASP A 398 -25.49 23.44 51.72
N LEU A 399 -25.16 22.16 51.61
CA LEU A 399 -24.16 21.43 52.42
C LEU A 399 -22.84 21.18 51.64
N ALA A 400 -22.68 21.67 50.44
CA ALA A 400 -21.45 21.61 49.65
C ALA A 400 -21.24 22.89 48.84
N LEU A 401 -20.00 23.17 48.51
CA LEU A 401 -19.66 24.34 47.68
C LEU A 401 -19.90 24.04 46.20
N LEU A 402 -20.11 25.10 45.43
CA LEU A 402 -20.17 25.03 43.98
C LEU A 402 -18.93 24.39 43.34
N THR A 403 -17.76 24.69 43.91
CA THR A 403 -16.47 24.09 43.45
C THR A 403 -16.47 22.58 43.60
N ASP A 404 -17.03 22.04 44.67
CA ASP A 404 -17.14 20.60 44.92
C ASP A 404 -18.04 19.93 43.87
N MET A 405 -19.14 20.61 43.52
CA MET A 405 -20.06 20.15 42.48
C MET A 405 -19.42 20.14 41.08
N LEU A 406 -18.65 21.18 40.71
CA LEU A 406 -17.91 21.27 39.49
C LEU A 406 -16.83 20.17 39.39
N ASP A 407 -16.09 19.97 40.47
CA ASP A 407 -15.04 18.95 40.51
C ASP A 407 -15.63 17.53 40.38
N ALA A 408 -16.73 17.24 41.09
CA ALA A 408 -17.43 15.96 40.94
C ALA A 408 -17.98 15.76 39.52
N GLY A 409 -18.51 16.81 38.89
CA GLY A 409 -18.97 16.77 37.49
C GLY A 409 -17.84 16.52 36.48
N ASN A 410 -16.69 17.16 36.66
CA ASN A 410 -15.51 16.96 35.83
C ASN A 410 -14.91 15.54 36.01
N MET A 411 -14.88 15.04 37.23
CA MET A 411 -14.46 13.64 37.50
C MET A 411 -15.37 12.64 36.80
N LYS A 412 -16.70 12.83 36.87
CA LYS A 412 -17.67 11.97 36.16
C LYS A 412 -17.48 12.02 34.65
N LEU A 413 -17.41 13.22 34.05
CA LEU A 413 -17.15 13.36 32.61
C LEU A 413 -15.86 12.65 32.18
N SER A 414 -14.78 12.85 32.95
CA SER A 414 -13.49 12.21 32.66
C SER A 414 -13.57 10.69 32.71
N ALA A 415 -14.23 10.12 33.74
CA ALA A 415 -14.42 8.68 33.85
C ALA A 415 -15.28 8.11 32.71
N ASP A 416 -16.38 8.77 32.35
CA ASP A 416 -17.24 8.34 31.23
C ASP A 416 -16.47 8.32 29.91
N LEU A 417 -15.68 9.35 29.61
CA LEU A 417 -14.86 9.41 28.39
C LEU A 417 -13.74 8.36 28.41
N ALA A 418 -13.13 8.10 29.58
CA ALA A 418 -12.09 7.08 29.73
C ALA A 418 -12.66 5.68 29.49
N LEU A 419 -13.85 5.36 30.00
CA LEU A 419 -14.50 4.08 29.77
C LEU A 419 -14.80 3.83 28.28
N VAL A 420 -15.30 4.86 27.56
CA VAL A 420 -15.49 4.74 26.10
C VAL A 420 -14.17 4.41 25.39
N ASN A 421 -13.09 5.05 25.78
CA ASN A 421 -11.77 4.77 25.20
C ASN A 421 -11.29 3.33 25.52
N ALA A 422 -11.43 2.89 26.76
CA ALA A 422 -10.98 1.58 27.23
C ALA A 422 -11.71 0.43 26.48
N ARG A 423 -13.03 0.52 26.30
CA ARG A 423 -13.81 -0.46 25.54
C ARG A 423 -13.32 -0.64 24.12
N ILE A 424 -13.04 0.47 23.45
CA ILE A 424 -12.57 0.44 22.05
C ILE A 424 -11.13 -0.07 21.96
N ASN A 425 -10.30 0.25 22.96
CA ASN A 425 -8.91 -0.22 22.98
C ASN A 425 -8.80 -1.75 23.06
N VAL A 426 -9.71 -2.44 23.72
CA VAL A 426 -9.75 -3.92 23.73
C VAL A 426 -9.94 -4.45 22.31
N VAL A 427 -10.94 -3.97 21.60
CA VAL A 427 -11.24 -4.39 20.22
C VAL A 427 -10.11 -4.00 19.28
N TYR A 428 -9.57 -2.78 19.40
CA TYR A 428 -8.45 -2.33 18.57
C TYR A 428 -7.21 -3.21 18.77
N ASN A 429 -6.85 -3.54 20.02
CA ASN A 429 -5.69 -4.38 20.30
C ASN A 429 -5.89 -5.82 19.81
N TYR A 430 -7.10 -6.36 19.83
CA TYR A 430 -7.41 -7.65 19.20
C TYR A 430 -7.15 -7.61 17.68
N TYR A 431 -7.67 -6.62 16.98
CA TYR A 431 -7.41 -6.48 15.55
C TYR A 431 -5.94 -6.18 15.23
N LYS A 432 -5.24 -5.49 16.14
CA LYS A 432 -3.79 -5.28 16.05
C LYS A 432 -3.03 -6.61 16.15
N MET A 433 -3.44 -7.53 17.06
CA MET A 433 -2.86 -8.86 17.12
C MET A 433 -3.08 -9.64 15.83
N ARG A 434 -4.29 -9.61 15.28
CA ARG A 434 -4.59 -10.21 13.98
C ARG A 434 -3.79 -9.61 12.83
N TYR A 435 -3.54 -8.30 12.88
CA TYR A 435 -2.67 -7.62 11.90
C TYR A 435 -1.21 -8.05 12.04
N ILE A 436 -0.65 -8.11 13.26
CA ILE A 436 0.73 -8.56 13.52
C ILE A 436 0.94 -10.00 13.05
N THR A 437 -0.04 -10.87 13.24
CA THR A 437 0.01 -12.26 12.79
C THR A 437 -0.41 -12.46 11.34
N HIS A 438 -0.85 -11.39 10.64
CA HIS A 438 -1.40 -11.42 9.29
C HIS A 438 -2.59 -12.38 9.10
N THR A 439 -3.49 -12.40 10.06
CA THR A 439 -4.74 -13.19 10.04
C THR A 439 -6.00 -12.32 9.93
N LEU A 440 -5.83 -11.08 9.50
CA LEU A 440 -6.89 -10.07 9.37
C LEU A 440 -7.67 -10.22 8.06
#